data_92dec639b8f727eb9d50765129cb235f
#
_entry.id   92dec639b8f727eb9d50765129cb235f
#
_cell.length_a   1.000
_cell.length_b   1.000
_cell.length_c   1.000
_cell.angle_alpha   90.00
_cell.angle_beta   90.00
_cell.angle_gamma   90.00
#
_symmetry.space_group_name_H-M   'P 1'
#
loop_
_entity.id
_entity.type
_entity.pdbx_description
1 polymer ?
#
loop_
_entity_poly.entity_id
_entity_poly.type
_entity_poly.pdbx_seq_one_letter_code
_entity_poly.pdbx_strand_id
1 'polypeptide(L)'
;MKPETLFRLHEETCAKTLDIMRAKNSDYCGGAETLDALANFKSAKSLGLHPVTGLLLRMQDKLMRIKSFVNDGELKVAGESVDDACEDLVNYSILAKALLTEERECGTCSNPVSGGECDNLYCPEKSK
;
A
#
# COMPACT_ATOMS: atom_id res chain seq x y z
N MET A 1 -12.22 -7.82 24.74
CA MET A 1 -12.81 -6.70 23.95
C MET A 1 -14.13 -7.15 23.33
N LYS A 2 -15.16 -6.32 23.38
CA LYS A 2 -16.45 -6.63 22.75
C LYS A 2 -16.35 -6.39 21.23
N PRO A 3 -17.16 -7.11 20.42
CA PRO A 3 -17.15 -6.94 18.96
C PRO A 3 -17.38 -5.48 18.51
N GLU A 4 -18.31 -4.77 19.14
CA GLU A 4 -18.60 -3.37 18.79
C GLU A 4 -17.41 -2.45 19.01
N THR A 5 -16.62 -2.71 20.05
CA THR A 5 -15.38 -1.96 20.32
C THR A 5 -14.33 -2.23 19.24
N LEU A 6 -14.19 -3.49 18.83
CA LEU A 6 -13.27 -3.86 17.75
C LEU A 6 -13.67 -3.22 16.41
N PHE A 7 -14.97 -3.24 16.09
CA PHE A 7 -15.45 -2.64 14.84
C PHE A 7 -15.24 -1.14 14.81
N ARG A 8 -15.46 -0.46 15.95
CA ARG A 8 -15.17 0.97 16.08
C ARG A 8 -13.69 1.26 15.92
N LEU A 9 -12.82 0.46 16.52
CA LEU A 9 -11.36 0.58 16.34
C LEU A 9 -10.98 0.45 14.86
N HIS A 10 -11.60 -0.50 14.15
CA HIS A 10 -11.37 -0.68 12.71
C HIS A 10 -11.75 0.58 11.92
N GLU A 11 -12.95 1.11 12.16
CA GLU A 11 -13.43 2.32 11.47
C GLU A 11 -12.53 3.52 11.75
N GLU A 12 -12.17 3.74 13.01
CA GLU A 12 -11.30 4.84 13.43
C GLU A 12 -9.90 4.71 12.81
N THR A 13 -9.36 3.51 12.79
CA THR A 13 -8.04 3.23 12.19
C THR A 13 -8.08 3.46 10.69
N CYS A 14 -9.13 3.01 9.99
CA CYS A 14 -9.28 3.26 8.56
C CYS A 14 -9.39 4.74 8.23
N ALA A 15 -10.14 5.51 9.02
CA ALA A 15 -10.26 6.96 8.82
C ALA A 15 -8.91 7.65 9.02
N LYS A 16 -8.19 7.32 10.08
CA LYS A 16 -6.88 7.88 10.40
C LYS A 16 -5.85 7.53 9.33
N THR A 17 -5.76 6.27 8.93
CA THR A 17 -4.79 5.82 7.92
C THR A 17 -5.06 6.42 6.55
N LEU A 18 -6.33 6.66 6.21
CA LEU A 18 -6.69 7.36 4.99
C LEU A 18 -6.19 8.81 5.00
N ASP A 19 -6.37 9.52 6.12
CA ASP A 19 -5.88 10.90 6.26
C ASP A 19 -4.35 10.95 6.16
N ILE A 20 -3.64 10.01 6.77
CA ILE A 20 -2.19 9.88 6.66
C ILE A 20 -1.79 9.64 5.20
N MET A 21 -2.48 8.76 4.51
CA MET A 21 -2.21 8.45 3.11
C MET A 21 -2.41 9.67 2.21
N ARG A 22 -3.48 10.44 2.45
CA ARG A 22 -3.74 11.69 1.71
C ARG A 22 -2.61 12.69 1.91
N ALA A 23 -2.17 12.88 3.16
CA ALA A 23 -1.08 13.80 3.48
C ALA A 23 0.24 13.37 2.82
N LYS A 24 0.59 12.08 2.92
CA LYS A 24 1.81 11.53 2.29
C LYS A 24 1.75 11.61 0.77
N ASN A 25 0.60 11.34 0.17
CA ASN A 25 0.44 11.45 -1.28
C ASN A 25 0.69 12.88 -1.76
N SER A 26 0.20 13.88 -1.04
CA SER A 26 0.46 15.28 -1.33
C SER A 26 1.96 15.60 -1.30
N ASP A 27 2.70 15.08 -0.31
CA ASP A 27 4.14 15.28 -0.18
C ASP A 27 4.93 14.55 -1.29
N TYR A 28 4.56 13.30 -1.60
CA TYR A 28 5.27 12.48 -2.58
C TYR A 28 5.00 12.87 -4.03
N CYS A 29 3.84 13.41 -4.32
CA CYS A 29 3.52 13.86 -5.68
C CYS A 29 4.15 15.20 -6.04
N GLY A 30 4.79 15.90 -5.10
CA GLY A 30 5.61 17.08 -5.37
C GLY A 30 4.91 18.22 -6.10
N GLY A 31 3.59 18.28 -6.05
CA GLY A 31 2.78 19.22 -6.80
C GLY A 31 1.93 18.54 -7.88
N ALA A 32 1.25 19.35 -8.68
CA ALA A 32 0.20 18.94 -9.61
C ALA A 32 0.66 18.12 -10.83
N GLU A 33 1.94 17.83 -10.99
CA GLU A 33 2.47 17.23 -12.22
C GLU A 33 2.36 15.70 -12.26
N THR A 34 2.27 15.03 -11.12
CA THR A 34 2.17 13.56 -11.06
C THR A 34 0.76 13.14 -10.73
N LEU A 35 0.06 12.57 -11.71
CA LEU A 35 -1.29 12.03 -11.53
C LEU A 35 -1.31 10.59 -11.02
N ASP A 36 -0.13 9.94 -10.92
CA ASP A 36 -0.01 8.57 -10.47
C ASP A 36 0.36 8.52 -8.99
N ALA A 37 -0.61 8.16 -8.14
CA ALA A 37 -0.43 8.00 -6.71
C ALA A 37 0.60 6.90 -6.35
N LEU A 38 0.89 5.99 -7.27
CA LEU A 38 1.79 4.86 -7.06
C LEU A 38 3.19 5.09 -7.66
N ALA A 39 3.44 6.23 -8.29
CA ALA A 39 4.68 6.51 -9.02
C ALA A 39 5.93 6.29 -8.16
N ASN A 40 5.90 6.75 -6.92
CA ASN A 40 7.03 6.60 -6.01
C ASN A 40 7.37 5.13 -5.70
N PHE A 41 6.35 4.29 -5.61
CA PHE A 41 6.55 2.86 -5.33
C PHE A 41 7.03 2.08 -6.57
N LYS A 42 6.68 2.55 -7.75
CA LYS A 42 7.13 1.97 -9.02
C LYS A 42 8.62 2.22 -9.27
N SER A 43 9.24 3.15 -8.57
CA SER A 43 10.68 3.44 -8.70
C SER A 43 11.58 2.24 -8.38
N ALA A 44 11.10 1.26 -7.64
CA ALA A 44 11.82 0.02 -7.36
C ALA A 44 12.20 -0.75 -8.65
N LYS A 45 11.46 -0.55 -9.74
CA LYS A 45 11.77 -1.15 -11.05
C LYS A 45 13.13 -0.74 -11.58
N SER A 46 13.60 0.47 -11.25
CA SER A 46 14.93 0.95 -11.67
C SER A 46 16.06 0.15 -11.03
N LEU A 47 15.78 -0.54 -9.93
CA LEU A 47 16.71 -1.43 -9.25
C LEU A 47 16.51 -2.91 -9.61
N GLY A 48 15.68 -3.20 -10.61
CA GLY A 48 15.36 -4.57 -11.01
C GLY A 48 14.40 -5.28 -10.05
N LEU A 49 13.70 -4.55 -9.20
CA LEU A 49 12.77 -5.12 -8.21
C LEU A 49 11.33 -4.88 -8.62
N HIS A 50 10.47 -5.84 -8.30
CA HIS A 50 9.02 -5.65 -8.41
C HIS A 50 8.59 -4.56 -7.41
N PRO A 51 7.67 -3.63 -7.79
CA PRO A 51 7.22 -2.57 -6.89
C PRO A 51 6.73 -3.06 -5.52
N VAL A 52 6.01 -4.18 -5.48
CA VAL A 52 5.53 -4.78 -4.23
C VAL A 52 6.68 -5.28 -3.36
N THR A 53 7.80 -5.71 -3.94
CA THR A 53 8.99 -6.12 -3.17
C THR A 53 9.51 -4.98 -2.30
N GLY A 54 9.54 -3.75 -2.82
CA GLY A 54 9.91 -2.57 -2.05
C GLY A 54 9.00 -2.33 -0.85
N LEU A 55 7.68 -2.53 -1.04
CA LEU A 55 6.70 -2.46 0.05
C LEU A 55 6.89 -3.57 1.08
N LEU A 56 7.18 -4.80 0.63
CA LEU A 56 7.42 -5.93 1.54
C LEU A 56 8.60 -5.65 2.48
N LEU A 57 9.64 -5.02 2.00
CA LEU A 57 10.78 -4.62 2.84
C LEU A 57 10.36 -3.62 3.91
N ARG A 58 9.56 -2.63 3.54
CA ARG A 58 9.02 -1.64 4.51
C ARG A 58 8.09 -2.29 5.52
N MET A 59 7.24 -3.22 5.06
CA MET A 59 6.34 -3.97 5.95
C MET A 59 7.13 -4.80 6.94
N GLN A 60 8.23 -5.41 6.52
CA GLN A 60 9.08 -6.20 7.39
C GLN A 60 9.67 -5.35 8.52
N ASP A 61 10.11 -4.13 8.24
CA ASP A 61 10.58 -3.20 9.27
C ASP A 61 9.50 -2.93 10.32
N LYS A 62 8.26 -2.74 9.88
CA LYS A 62 7.14 -2.50 10.80
C LYS A 62 6.81 -3.74 11.64
N LEU A 63 6.87 -4.93 11.03
CA LEU A 63 6.70 -6.19 11.75
C LEU A 63 7.80 -6.38 12.82
N MET A 64 9.03 -6.02 12.52
CA MET A 64 10.12 -6.08 13.49
C MET A 64 9.91 -5.13 14.68
N ARG A 65 9.33 -3.94 14.44
CA ARG A 65 8.98 -3.01 15.52
C ARG A 65 7.91 -3.57 16.42
N ILE A 66 6.88 -4.19 15.85
CA ILE A 66 5.81 -4.86 16.62
C ILE A 66 6.41 -5.99 17.45
N LYS A 67 7.28 -6.81 16.87
CA LYS A 67 7.97 -7.89 17.55
C LYS A 67 8.81 -7.37 18.72
N SER A 68 9.56 -6.30 18.51
CA SER A 68 10.36 -5.66 19.56
C SER A 68 9.48 -5.17 20.72
N PHE A 69 8.34 -4.56 20.40
CA PHE A 69 7.38 -4.13 21.41
C PHE A 69 6.81 -5.30 22.21
N VAL A 70 6.48 -6.41 21.55
CA VAL A 70 5.98 -7.61 22.23
C VAL A 70 7.02 -8.19 23.17
N ASN A 71 8.30 -8.17 22.77
CA ASN A 71 9.39 -8.72 23.58
C ASN A 71 9.81 -7.80 24.73
N ASP A 72 9.88 -6.50 24.49
CA ASP A 72 10.50 -5.52 25.41
C ASP A 72 9.48 -4.65 26.14
N GLY A 73 8.22 -4.64 25.69
CA GLY A 73 7.15 -3.82 26.25
C GLY A 73 7.18 -2.35 25.83
N GLU A 74 8.19 -1.93 25.08
CA GLU A 74 8.37 -0.54 24.63
C GLU A 74 9.19 -0.46 23.35
N LEU A 75 9.06 0.64 22.62
CA LEU A 75 9.96 1.02 21.54
C LEU A 75 10.97 2.05 22.07
N LYS A 76 12.25 1.85 21.73
CA LYS A 76 13.36 2.67 22.25
C LYS A 76 13.53 4.00 21.52
N VAL A 77 12.96 4.15 20.32
CA VAL A 77 13.04 5.39 19.56
C VAL A 77 11.94 6.35 20.02
N ALA A 78 12.36 7.53 20.50
CA ALA A 78 11.44 8.55 20.98
C ALA A 78 10.50 9.02 19.86
N GLY A 79 9.21 9.16 20.17
CA GLY A 79 8.19 9.63 19.23
C GLY A 79 7.60 8.55 18.32
N GLU A 80 8.09 7.31 18.39
CA GLU A 80 7.50 6.18 17.67
C GLU A 80 6.64 5.34 18.60
N SER A 81 5.51 4.85 18.08
CA SER A 81 4.60 3.96 18.80
C SER A 81 4.35 2.67 18.03
N VAL A 82 3.92 1.63 18.74
CA VAL A 82 3.52 0.37 18.12
C VAL A 82 2.25 0.57 17.27
N ASP A 83 1.39 1.50 17.67
CA ASP A 83 0.20 1.84 16.90
C ASP A 83 0.56 2.42 15.54
N ASP A 84 1.58 3.27 15.47
CA ASP A 84 2.11 3.80 14.20
C ASP A 84 2.57 2.67 13.28
N ALA A 85 3.25 1.68 13.81
CA ALA A 85 3.69 0.52 13.04
C ALA A 85 2.51 -0.28 12.49
N CYS A 86 1.46 -0.48 13.28
CA CYS A 86 0.24 -1.15 12.82
C CYS A 86 -0.49 -0.33 11.74
N GLU A 87 -0.58 0.97 11.90
CA GLU A 87 -1.21 1.88 10.95
C GLU A 87 -0.44 1.94 9.63
N ASP A 88 0.89 1.96 9.68
CA ASP A 88 1.72 1.89 8.49
C ASP A 88 1.51 0.58 7.72
N LEU A 89 1.36 -0.55 8.44
CA LEU A 89 1.06 -1.85 7.81
C LEU A 89 -0.29 -1.84 7.09
N VAL A 90 -1.31 -1.18 7.65
CA VAL A 90 -2.61 -1.00 6.98
C VAL A 90 -2.39 -0.31 5.63
N ASN A 91 -1.69 0.82 5.62
CA ASN A 91 -1.45 1.60 4.41
C ASN A 91 -0.57 0.86 3.40
N TYR A 92 0.49 0.19 3.84
CA TYR A 92 1.34 -0.59 2.94
C TYR A 92 0.58 -1.76 2.31
N SER A 93 -0.34 -2.39 3.05
CA SER A 93 -1.17 -3.46 2.51
C SER A 93 -2.12 -2.96 1.43
N ILE A 94 -2.69 -1.77 1.62
CA ILE A 94 -3.56 -1.12 0.62
C ILE A 94 -2.75 -0.75 -0.62
N LEU A 95 -1.57 -0.18 -0.46
CA LEU A 95 -0.68 0.16 -1.57
C LEU A 95 -0.25 -1.08 -2.36
N ALA A 96 0.07 -2.17 -1.67
CA ALA A 96 0.40 -3.44 -2.32
C ALA A 96 -0.80 -3.96 -3.13
N LYS A 97 -1.99 -3.91 -2.55
CA LYS A 97 -3.23 -4.28 -3.24
C LYS A 97 -3.45 -3.43 -4.49
N ALA A 98 -3.23 -2.12 -4.40
CA ALA A 98 -3.38 -1.20 -5.53
C ALA A 98 -2.39 -1.52 -6.66
N LEU A 99 -1.12 -1.74 -6.34
CA LEU A 99 -0.11 -2.10 -7.32
C LEU A 99 -0.42 -3.43 -8.02
N LEU A 100 -0.86 -4.43 -7.26
CA LEU A 100 -1.25 -5.73 -7.81
C LEU A 100 -2.54 -5.64 -8.63
N THR A 101 -3.44 -4.74 -8.27
CA THR A 101 -4.66 -4.48 -9.03
C THR A 101 -4.34 -3.87 -10.38
N GLU A 102 -3.49 -2.84 -10.43
CA GLU A 102 -3.03 -2.25 -11.70
C GLU A 102 -2.34 -3.26 -12.60
N GLU A 103 -1.50 -4.12 -12.02
CA GLU A 103 -0.78 -5.16 -12.76
C GLU A 103 -1.71 -6.17 -13.42
N ARG A 104 -2.88 -6.42 -12.82
CA ARG A 104 -3.91 -7.33 -13.32
C ARG A 104 -4.92 -6.66 -14.25
N GLU A 105 -4.90 -5.33 -14.35
CA GLU A 105 -5.79 -4.57 -15.21
C GLU A 105 -5.13 -4.29 -16.56
N CYS A 106 -5.92 -4.37 -17.63
CA CYS A 106 -5.46 -3.98 -18.96
C CYS A 106 -5.25 -2.47 -19.01
N GLY A 107 -4.07 -2.01 -19.46
CA GLY A 107 -3.74 -0.59 -19.60
C GLY A 107 -4.63 0.16 -20.61
N THR A 108 -5.36 -0.56 -21.50
CA THR A 108 -6.20 0.04 -22.53
C THR A 108 -7.66 0.16 -22.10
N CYS A 109 -8.22 -0.86 -21.44
CA CYS A 109 -9.64 -0.89 -21.10
C CYS A 109 -9.94 -1.12 -19.62
N SER A 110 -8.91 -1.19 -18.78
CA SER A 110 -9.00 -1.40 -17.33
C SER A 110 -9.72 -2.69 -16.91
N ASN A 111 -9.92 -3.63 -17.81
CA ASN A 111 -10.50 -4.94 -17.50
C ASN A 111 -9.42 -5.89 -16.96
N PRO A 112 -9.80 -6.93 -16.22
CA PRO A 112 -8.85 -7.91 -15.70
C PRO A 112 -7.97 -8.53 -16.78
N VAL A 113 -6.77 -8.92 -16.39
CA VAL A 113 -5.80 -9.60 -17.23
C VAL A 113 -5.49 -10.97 -16.61
N SER A 114 -5.67 -12.03 -17.39
CA SER A 114 -5.35 -13.40 -16.99
C SER A 114 -4.31 -13.98 -17.94
N GLY A 115 -3.27 -14.60 -17.37
CA GLY A 115 -2.22 -15.22 -18.18
C GLY A 115 -1.47 -14.27 -19.11
N GLY A 116 -1.45 -12.98 -18.79
CA GLY A 116 -0.81 -11.96 -19.61
C GLY A 116 -1.69 -11.39 -20.73
N GLU A 117 -2.92 -11.87 -20.88
CA GLU A 117 -3.89 -11.36 -21.86
C GLU A 117 -5.08 -10.70 -21.17
N CYS A 118 -5.59 -9.66 -21.82
CA CYS A 118 -6.79 -8.96 -21.36
C CYS A 118 -8.02 -9.87 -21.46
N ASP A 119 -8.83 -9.96 -20.40
CA ASP A 119 -10.03 -10.78 -20.36
C ASP A 119 -11.19 -10.17 -21.17
N ASN A 120 -11.10 -8.89 -21.54
CA ASN A 120 -12.11 -8.25 -22.36
C ASN A 120 -11.97 -8.67 -23.82
N LEU A 121 -12.97 -9.37 -24.35
CA LEU A 121 -13.00 -9.84 -25.74
C LEU A 121 -12.98 -8.71 -26.78
N TYR A 122 -13.44 -7.53 -26.39
CA TYR A 122 -13.52 -6.35 -27.28
C TYR A 122 -12.38 -5.35 -27.05
N CYS A 123 -11.35 -5.75 -26.31
CA CYS A 123 -10.23 -4.85 -26.05
C CYS A 123 -9.47 -4.53 -27.33
N PRO A 124 -9.20 -3.25 -27.64
CA PRO A 124 -8.44 -2.86 -28.83
C PRO A 124 -7.06 -3.51 -28.96
N GLU A 125 -6.42 -3.88 -27.83
CA GLU A 125 -5.13 -4.57 -27.86
C GLU A 125 -5.21 -5.97 -28.46
N LYS A 126 -6.36 -6.64 -28.39
CA LYS A 126 -6.56 -7.96 -29.00
C LYS A 126 -6.68 -7.91 -30.52
N SER A 127 -6.90 -6.74 -31.07
CA SER A 127 -7.04 -6.53 -32.51
C SER A 127 -5.72 -6.22 -33.22
N LYS A 128 -4.63 -6.18 -32.46
CA LYS A 128 -3.28 -5.91 -32.99
C LYS A 128 -2.57 -7.25 -33.32
#